data_128cc7a178d2ed956304ab4811f3ff4e
#
_entry.id   128cc7a178d2ed956304ab4811f3ff4e
#
_cell.length_a   1.000
_cell.length_b   1.000
_cell.length_c   1.000
_cell.angle_alpha   90.00
_cell.angle_beta   90.00
_cell.angle_gamma   90.00
#
_symmetry.space_group_name_H-M   'P 1'
#
loop_
_entity.id
_entity.type
_entity.pdbx_description
1 polymer ?
#
loop_
_entity_poly.entity_id
_entity_poly.type
_entity_poly.pdbx_seq_one_letter_code
_entity_poly.pdbx_strand_id
1 'polypeptide(L)'
;AVITVPAYFNDAQRQATNEAGEISGLKVRRIINETTAAALAYGLDKKGTDQKIVVFDFGGGTHDVSILELGDGVFEVLSTDGDTHLGGDDVDEKIINWLADEFKTEENMDLKQDPMALQRLKEAAEKAKIELSASAQTEINLPYITATASGPKHLVRTLTRSKFEQLIDDLVKRTIEPCKSALKAAGLSTCDIDEIILVGGSTRIPAVQAAVESFFGKSPSKGVNPDEVV
;
A
#
# COMPACT_ATOMS: atom_id res chain seq x y z
N ALA A 1 22.80 -11.86 -2.37
CA ALA A 1 21.40 -11.45 -2.32
C ALA A 1 20.93 -10.94 -3.68
N VAL A 2 19.64 -11.04 -3.95
CA VAL A 2 18.90 -10.19 -4.91
C VAL A 2 18.06 -9.30 -4.03
N ILE A 3 18.04 -8.00 -4.31
CA ILE A 3 17.32 -7.00 -3.51
C ILE A 3 16.30 -6.33 -4.42
N THR A 4 15.08 -6.20 -3.94
CA THR A 4 14.00 -5.52 -4.66
C THR A 4 13.93 -4.05 -4.25
N VAL A 5 13.49 -3.21 -5.17
CA VAL A 5 13.29 -1.77 -4.96
C VAL A 5 12.01 -1.33 -5.68
N PRO A 6 11.33 -0.27 -5.21
CA PRO A 6 10.23 0.34 -5.92
C PRO A 6 10.61 0.66 -7.38
N ALA A 7 9.67 0.45 -8.29
CA ALA A 7 9.94 0.62 -9.72
C ALA A 7 10.31 2.08 -10.07
N TYR A 8 9.80 3.04 -9.28
CA TYR A 8 10.01 4.48 -9.46
C TYR A 8 11.31 5.02 -8.82
N PHE A 9 12.14 4.17 -8.19
CA PHE A 9 13.45 4.59 -7.68
C PHE A 9 14.37 5.02 -8.82
N ASN A 10 14.99 6.19 -8.66
CA ASN A 10 16.03 6.68 -9.55
C ASN A 10 17.36 5.94 -9.32
N ASP A 11 18.35 6.19 -10.19
CA ASP A 11 19.65 5.51 -10.15
C ASP A 11 20.39 5.75 -8.82
N ALA A 12 20.31 6.95 -8.24
CA ALA A 12 20.94 7.25 -6.95
C ALA A 12 20.31 6.44 -5.80
N GLN A 13 19.00 6.29 -5.79
CA GLN A 13 18.29 5.47 -4.78
C GLN A 13 18.62 3.98 -4.92
N ARG A 14 18.69 3.49 -6.17
CA ARG A 14 19.09 2.10 -6.47
C ARG A 14 20.53 1.84 -6.03
N GLN A 15 21.43 2.76 -6.32
CA GLN A 15 22.83 2.67 -5.90
C GLN A 15 22.96 2.68 -4.37
N ALA A 16 22.25 3.56 -3.67
CA ALA A 16 22.25 3.63 -2.21
C ALA A 16 21.73 2.30 -1.59
N THR A 17 20.72 1.68 -2.19
CA THR A 17 20.21 0.38 -1.75
C THR A 17 21.25 -0.74 -1.96
N ASN A 18 21.96 -0.73 -3.10
CA ASN A 18 23.04 -1.67 -3.37
C ASN A 18 24.17 -1.53 -2.32
N GLU A 19 24.61 -0.31 -2.07
CA GLU A 19 25.67 0.01 -1.09
C GLU A 19 25.25 -0.38 0.33
N ALA A 20 24.01 -0.13 0.71
CA ALA A 20 23.47 -0.56 2.00
C ALA A 20 23.50 -2.09 2.16
N GLY A 21 23.18 -2.82 1.10
CA GLY A 21 23.29 -4.27 1.07
C GLY A 21 24.74 -4.73 1.25
N GLU A 22 25.71 -4.11 0.59
CA GLU A 22 27.13 -4.44 0.70
C GLU A 22 27.68 -4.09 2.09
N ILE A 23 27.32 -2.94 2.66
CA ILE A 23 27.69 -2.53 4.03
C ILE A 23 27.16 -3.54 5.06
N SER A 24 25.97 -4.11 4.82
CA SER A 24 25.39 -5.16 5.66
C SER A 24 26.11 -6.52 5.53
N GLY A 25 27.18 -6.61 4.72
CA GLY A 25 27.92 -7.84 4.49
C GLY A 25 27.30 -8.79 3.46
N LEU A 26 26.29 -8.36 2.72
CA LEU A 26 25.66 -9.15 1.68
C LEU A 26 26.42 -9.04 0.37
N LYS A 27 26.60 -10.15 -0.34
CA LYS A 27 27.00 -10.13 -1.74
C LYS A 27 25.77 -9.83 -2.60
N VAL A 28 25.55 -8.57 -2.96
CA VAL A 28 24.45 -8.18 -3.84
C VAL A 28 24.75 -8.64 -5.26
N ARG A 29 23.89 -9.47 -5.81
CA ARG A 29 24.00 -9.97 -7.20
C ARG A 29 23.24 -9.12 -8.18
N ARG A 30 22.08 -8.58 -7.75
CA ARG A 30 21.19 -7.81 -8.60
C ARG A 30 20.24 -6.97 -7.76
N ILE A 31 19.89 -5.80 -8.27
CA ILE A 31 18.73 -5.00 -7.88
C ILE A 31 17.66 -5.18 -8.95
N ILE A 32 16.42 -5.47 -8.56
CA ILE A 32 15.26 -5.61 -9.46
C ILE A 32 14.07 -4.82 -8.93
N ASN A 33 13.13 -4.51 -9.80
CA ASN A 33 11.89 -3.84 -9.36
C ASN A 33 10.99 -4.82 -8.59
N GLU A 34 10.33 -4.35 -7.54
CA GLU A 34 9.35 -5.11 -6.77
C GLU A 34 8.23 -5.66 -7.64
N THR A 35 7.69 -4.83 -8.53
CA THR A 35 6.65 -5.23 -9.50
C THR A 35 7.14 -6.31 -10.47
N THR A 36 8.40 -6.24 -10.89
CA THR A 36 9.00 -7.29 -11.75
C THR A 36 9.18 -8.60 -10.98
N ALA A 37 9.60 -8.53 -9.71
CA ALA A 37 9.72 -9.72 -8.87
C ALA A 37 8.36 -10.40 -8.66
N ALA A 38 7.32 -9.61 -8.39
CA ALA A 38 5.96 -10.12 -8.25
C ALA A 38 5.43 -10.78 -9.54
N ALA A 39 5.67 -10.16 -10.70
CA ALA A 39 5.30 -10.73 -11.99
C ALA A 39 6.04 -12.04 -12.27
N LEU A 40 7.34 -12.12 -11.93
CA LEU A 40 8.12 -13.35 -12.05
C LEU A 40 7.52 -14.47 -11.19
N ALA A 41 7.20 -14.18 -9.91
CA ALA A 41 6.61 -15.16 -9.02
C ALA A 41 5.24 -15.66 -9.52
N TYR A 42 4.42 -14.76 -10.05
CA TYR A 42 3.13 -15.10 -10.63
C TYR A 42 3.27 -15.94 -11.91
N GLY A 43 4.24 -15.60 -12.76
CA GLY A 43 4.41 -16.21 -14.09
C GLY A 43 5.16 -17.54 -14.10
N LEU A 44 5.76 -17.96 -12.98
CA LEU A 44 6.56 -19.20 -12.93
C LEU A 44 5.79 -20.44 -13.38
N ASP A 45 4.49 -20.51 -13.14
CA ASP A 45 3.62 -21.63 -13.48
C ASP A 45 2.88 -21.46 -14.82
N LYS A 46 2.98 -20.27 -15.45
CA LYS A 46 2.21 -19.88 -16.64
C LYS A 46 3.06 -19.89 -17.92
N LYS A 47 3.58 -21.05 -18.29
CA LYS A 47 4.36 -21.20 -19.51
C LYS A 47 3.46 -21.27 -20.76
N GLY A 48 3.76 -20.45 -21.78
CA GLY A 48 3.21 -20.59 -23.12
C GLY A 48 1.94 -19.79 -23.40
N THR A 49 1.63 -18.75 -22.61
CA THR A 49 0.54 -17.81 -22.91
C THR A 49 1.09 -16.39 -22.97
N ASP A 50 0.86 -15.70 -24.08
CA ASP A 50 1.12 -14.25 -24.15
C ASP A 50 0.05 -13.54 -23.33
N GLN A 51 0.45 -12.79 -22.30
CA GLN A 51 -0.46 -12.10 -21.40
C GLN A 51 0.07 -10.69 -21.07
N LYS A 52 -0.83 -9.74 -21.01
CA LYS A 52 -0.57 -8.41 -20.46
C LYS A 52 -1.06 -8.34 -19.02
N ILE A 53 -0.14 -8.05 -18.13
CA ILE A 53 -0.35 -8.11 -16.68
C ILE A 53 -0.15 -6.71 -16.10
N VAL A 54 -1.06 -6.29 -15.24
CA VAL A 54 -0.84 -5.14 -14.35
C VAL A 54 -0.40 -5.66 -12.99
N VAL A 55 0.71 -5.16 -12.50
CA VAL A 55 1.12 -5.29 -11.09
C VAL A 55 0.81 -3.97 -10.41
N PHE A 56 -0.10 -4.03 -9.44
CA PHE A 56 -0.54 -2.92 -8.61
C PHE A 56 0.04 -3.13 -7.23
N ASP A 57 1.12 -2.43 -6.92
CA ASP A 57 1.83 -2.51 -5.65
C ASP A 57 1.47 -1.32 -4.77
N PHE A 58 0.77 -1.59 -3.66
CA PHE A 58 0.40 -0.59 -2.68
C PHE A 58 0.91 -1.01 -1.31
N GLY A 59 2.12 -0.54 -1.01
CA GLY A 59 2.86 -0.86 0.21
C GLY A 59 2.57 0.06 1.38
N GLY A 60 3.52 0.14 2.32
CA GLY A 60 3.44 1.03 3.49
C GLY A 60 3.68 2.49 3.15
N GLY A 61 4.67 2.80 2.30
CA GLY A 61 5.09 4.17 1.99
C GLY A 61 5.01 4.55 0.52
N THR A 62 4.91 3.58 -0.40
CA THR A 62 4.91 3.82 -1.85
C THR A 62 3.78 3.09 -2.54
N HIS A 63 3.41 3.63 -3.69
CA HIS A 63 2.48 3.01 -4.62
C HIS A 63 3.10 2.96 -6.01
N ASP A 64 3.25 1.76 -6.56
CA ASP A 64 3.81 1.52 -7.89
C ASP A 64 2.85 0.70 -8.75
N VAL A 65 2.76 1.07 -10.02
CA VAL A 65 2.00 0.33 -11.03
C VAL A 65 2.92 0.01 -12.19
N SER A 66 3.01 -1.25 -12.57
CA SER A 66 3.75 -1.67 -13.77
C SER A 66 2.85 -2.48 -14.68
N ILE A 67 2.96 -2.21 -15.97
CA ILE A 67 2.34 -3.03 -17.01
C ILE A 67 3.44 -3.86 -17.67
N LEU A 68 3.26 -5.16 -17.65
CA LEU A 68 4.21 -6.10 -18.21
C LEU A 68 3.54 -6.99 -19.27
N GLU A 69 4.32 -7.37 -20.27
CA GLU A 69 3.95 -8.42 -21.21
C GLU A 69 4.74 -9.69 -20.87
N LEU A 70 4.00 -10.77 -20.74
CA LEU A 70 4.55 -12.12 -20.55
C LEU A 70 4.39 -12.86 -21.87
N GLY A 71 5.50 -13.25 -22.51
CA GLY A 71 5.50 -14.04 -23.74
C GLY A 71 6.71 -14.95 -23.80
N ASP A 72 6.53 -16.21 -24.19
CA ASP A 72 7.60 -17.23 -24.35
C ASP A 72 8.56 -17.38 -23.15
N GLY A 73 8.06 -17.08 -21.93
CA GLY A 73 8.84 -17.10 -20.68
C GLY A 73 9.74 -15.87 -20.49
N VAL A 74 9.53 -14.82 -21.29
CA VAL A 74 10.18 -13.51 -21.16
C VAL A 74 9.19 -12.52 -20.56
N PHE A 75 9.67 -11.69 -19.63
CA PHE A 75 8.90 -10.60 -19.03
C PHE A 75 9.44 -9.27 -19.58
N GLU A 76 8.61 -8.55 -20.30
CA GLU A 76 8.91 -7.21 -20.77
C GLU A 76 8.08 -6.18 -19.99
N VAL A 77 8.74 -5.17 -19.43
CA VAL A 77 8.06 -4.04 -18.75
C VAL A 77 7.69 -3.01 -19.82
N LEU A 78 6.41 -2.89 -20.12
CA LEU A 78 5.89 -1.96 -21.12
C LEU A 78 5.85 -0.53 -20.58
N SER A 79 5.46 -0.35 -19.33
CA SER A 79 5.40 0.95 -18.66
C SER A 79 5.38 0.80 -17.15
N THR A 80 5.76 1.89 -16.48
CA THR A 80 5.74 2.01 -15.02
C THR A 80 5.32 3.43 -14.65
N ASP A 81 4.49 3.57 -13.62
CA ASP A 81 4.18 4.85 -12.96
C ASP A 81 3.94 4.61 -11.47
N GLY A 82 3.96 5.67 -10.65
CA GLY A 82 3.82 5.50 -9.20
C GLY A 82 3.77 6.82 -8.44
N ASP A 83 3.52 6.70 -7.14
CA ASP A 83 3.57 7.80 -6.18
C ASP A 83 4.44 7.37 -4.99
N THR A 84 5.61 8.00 -4.86
CA THR A 84 6.58 7.70 -3.78
C THR A 84 6.17 8.23 -2.41
N HIS A 85 5.03 8.90 -2.32
CA HIS A 85 4.46 9.49 -1.11
C HIS A 85 2.97 9.13 -0.98
N LEU A 86 2.66 7.87 -1.26
CA LEU A 86 1.33 7.31 -1.10
C LEU A 86 1.44 5.85 -0.64
N GLY A 87 0.95 5.57 0.57
CA GLY A 87 1.05 4.24 1.15
C GLY A 87 0.12 4.02 2.34
N GLY A 88 0.31 2.90 3.01
CA GLY A 88 -0.41 2.53 4.23
C GLY A 88 -0.20 3.52 5.38
N ASP A 89 0.95 4.20 5.42
CA ASP A 89 1.25 5.23 6.42
C ASP A 89 0.33 6.45 6.27
N ASP A 90 -0.02 6.84 5.04
CA ASP A 90 -0.98 7.92 4.78
C ASP A 90 -2.39 7.50 5.22
N VAL A 91 -2.73 6.22 5.04
CA VAL A 91 -4.00 5.66 5.54
C VAL A 91 -4.05 5.73 7.06
N ASP A 92 -2.97 5.35 7.74
CA ASP A 92 -2.88 5.43 9.20
C ASP A 92 -2.99 6.88 9.68
N GLU A 93 -2.38 7.82 8.97
CA GLU A 93 -2.47 9.25 9.29
C GLU A 93 -3.91 9.78 9.24
N LYS A 94 -4.74 9.30 8.31
CA LYS A 94 -6.18 9.65 8.28
C LYS A 94 -6.90 9.20 9.55
N ILE A 95 -6.61 8.00 10.05
CA ILE A 95 -7.21 7.48 11.29
C ILE A 95 -6.69 8.28 12.50
N ILE A 96 -5.37 8.55 12.56
CA ILE A 96 -4.75 9.34 13.63
C ILE A 96 -5.38 10.72 13.70
N ASN A 97 -5.52 11.39 12.57
CA ASN A 97 -6.11 12.72 12.50
C ASN A 97 -7.57 12.70 12.98
N TRP A 98 -8.36 11.73 12.53
CA TRP A 98 -9.74 11.58 13.00
C TRP A 98 -9.82 11.38 14.53
N LEU A 99 -9.02 10.47 15.11
CA LEU A 99 -8.98 10.23 16.55
C LEU A 99 -8.56 11.46 17.36
N ALA A 100 -7.52 12.15 16.88
CA ALA A 100 -7.00 13.34 17.55
C ALA A 100 -8.00 14.51 17.50
N ASP A 101 -8.69 14.71 16.38
CA ASP A 101 -9.69 15.77 16.22
C ASP A 101 -10.93 15.52 17.07
N GLU A 102 -11.39 14.26 17.17
CA GLU A 102 -12.48 13.90 18.06
C GLU A 102 -12.12 14.13 19.54
N PHE A 103 -10.93 13.67 19.95
CA PHE A 103 -10.46 13.88 21.31
C PHE A 103 -10.29 15.38 21.63
N LYS A 104 -9.76 16.15 20.68
CA LYS A 104 -9.61 17.60 20.84
C LYS A 104 -10.95 18.31 21.01
N THR A 105 -11.97 17.84 20.31
CA THR A 105 -13.34 18.39 20.41
C THR A 105 -13.94 18.13 21.79
N GLU A 106 -13.71 16.96 22.39
CA GLU A 106 -14.27 16.57 23.68
C GLU A 106 -13.47 17.12 24.86
N GLU A 107 -12.15 17.03 24.80
CA GLU A 107 -11.26 17.31 25.94
C GLU A 107 -10.51 18.63 25.79
N ASN A 108 -10.66 19.34 24.66
CA ASN A 108 -9.94 20.56 24.31
C ASN A 108 -8.40 20.39 24.38
N MET A 109 -7.91 19.21 24.04
CA MET A 109 -6.48 18.84 24.09
C MET A 109 -6.05 18.14 22.80
N ASP A 110 -4.93 18.56 22.25
CA ASP A 110 -4.36 18.00 21.02
C ASP A 110 -3.34 16.90 21.36
N LEU A 111 -3.74 15.64 21.17
CA LEU A 111 -2.90 14.47 21.42
C LEU A 111 -1.65 14.41 20.52
N LYS A 112 -1.65 15.10 19.39
CA LYS A 112 -0.48 15.12 18.46
C LYS A 112 0.70 15.92 19.04
N GLN A 113 0.47 16.75 20.06
CA GLN A 113 1.53 17.49 20.74
C GLN A 113 2.28 16.65 21.79
N ASP A 114 1.75 15.50 22.16
CA ASP A 114 2.39 14.56 23.09
C ASP A 114 2.99 13.39 22.29
N PRO A 115 4.35 13.26 22.22
CA PRO A 115 5.00 12.20 21.47
C PRO A 115 4.60 10.78 21.90
N MET A 116 4.32 10.57 23.19
CA MET A 116 3.89 9.27 23.70
C MET A 116 2.46 8.94 23.28
N ALA A 117 1.56 9.92 23.35
CA ALA A 117 0.20 9.76 22.86
C ALA A 117 0.18 9.52 21.34
N LEU A 118 0.97 10.29 20.59
CA LEU A 118 1.08 10.14 19.14
C LEU A 118 1.59 8.74 18.74
N GLN A 119 2.59 8.20 19.43
CA GLN A 119 3.09 6.86 19.14
C GLN A 119 2.01 5.80 19.37
N ARG A 120 1.24 5.91 20.45
CA ARG A 120 0.12 5.00 20.75
C ARG A 120 -1.03 5.14 19.74
N LEU A 121 -1.28 6.35 19.25
CA LEU A 121 -2.24 6.59 18.17
C LEU A 121 -1.80 5.90 16.88
N LYS A 122 -0.51 5.96 16.51
CA LYS A 122 0.05 5.28 15.33
C LYS A 122 -0.16 3.77 15.40
N GLU A 123 0.24 3.14 16.50
CA GLU A 123 0.08 1.70 16.70
C GLU A 123 -1.39 1.27 16.65
N ALA A 124 -2.28 2.08 17.25
CA ALA A 124 -3.72 1.79 17.24
C ALA A 124 -4.35 1.99 15.85
N ALA A 125 -3.90 2.98 15.09
CA ALA A 125 -4.37 3.24 13.73
C ALA A 125 -3.98 2.11 12.78
N GLU A 126 -2.72 1.69 12.80
CA GLU A 126 -2.23 0.56 11.99
C GLU A 126 -3.01 -0.72 12.32
N LYS A 127 -3.17 -1.03 13.60
CA LYS A 127 -3.97 -2.17 14.05
C LYS A 127 -5.41 -2.09 13.55
N ALA A 128 -6.06 -0.93 13.68
CA ALA A 128 -7.44 -0.72 13.22
C ALA A 128 -7.55 -0.88 11.69
N LYS A 129 -6.61 -0.34 10.91
CA LYS A 129 -6.53 -0.54 9.46
C LYS A 129 -6.50 -2.02 9.09
N ILE A 130 -5.64 -2.80 9.73
CA ILE A 130 -5.50 -4.24 9.50
C ILE A 130 -6.81 -4.96 9.85
N GLU A 131 -7.39 -4.71 11.02
CA GLU A 131 -8.64 -5.34 11.47
C GLU A 131 -9.82 -5.02 10.56
N LEU A 132 -9.92 -3.77 10.07
CA LEU A 132 -11.00 -3.33 9.18
C LEU A 132 -10.90 -3.91 7.77
N SER A 133 -9.77 -4.50 7.40
CA SER A 133 -9.66 -5.27 6.15
C SER A 133 -10.49 -6.57 6.19
N ALA A 134 -10.70 -7.14 7.39
CA ALA A 134 -11.47 -8.37 7.58
C ALA A 134 -12.82 -8.15 8.30
N SER A 135 -12.90 -7.14 9.19
CA SER A 135 -14.05 -6.89 10.07
C SER A 135 -14.86 -5.66 9.62
N ALA A 136 -16.16 -5.63 9.95
CA ALA A 136 -17.03 -4.50 9.64
C ALA A 136 -16.80 -3.30 10.59
N GLN A 137 -16.24 -3.54 11.77
CA GLN A 137 -15.89 -2.51 12.75
C GLN A 137 -14.78 -3.01 13.68
N THR A 138 -14.08 -2.06 14.31
CA THR A 138 -13.10 -2.34 15.36
C THR A 138 -13.23 -1.33 16.50
N GLU A 139 -12.85 -1.74 17.72
CA GLU A 139 -12.76 -0.85 18.87
C GLU A 139 -11.30 -0.42 19.08
N ILE A 140 -11.09 0.89 19.09
CA ILE A 140 -9.82 1.51 19.43
C ILE A 140 -9.92 1.92 20.90
N ASN A 141 -9.14 1.28 21.78
CA ASN A 141 -9.17 1.50 23.22
C ASN A 141 -7.76 1.84 23.72
N LEU A 142 -7.57 3.10 24.08
CA LEU A 142 -6.29 3.64 24.55
C LEU A 142 -6.49 4.21 25.97
N PRO A 143 -6.42 3.35 27.00
CA PRO A 143 -6.52 3.79 28.39
C PRO A 143 -5.31 4.64 28.75
N TYR A 144 -5.53 5.67 29.58
CA TYR A 144 -4.48 6.58 30.06
C TYR A 144 -3.67 7.19 28.89
N ILE A 145 -4.36 7.65 27.85
CA ILE A 145 -3.72 8.23 26.66
C ILE A 145 -2.97 9.51 26.99
N THR A 146 -3.49 10.28 27.93
CA THR A 146 -2.85 11.48 28.48
C THR A 146 -3.36 11.75 29.90
N ALA A 147 -2.74 12.73 30.58
CA ALA A 147 -3.15 13.17 31.90
C ALA A 147 -3.40 14.68 31.91
N THR A 148 -4.46 15.09 32.61
CA THR A 148 -4.81 16.49 32.80
C THR A 148 -4.82 16.84 34.30
N ALA A 149 -5.00 18.10 34.64
CA ALA A 149 -5.18 18.53 36.03
C ALA A 149 -6.41 17.87 36.71
N SER A 150 -7.39 17.44 35.90
CA SER A 150 -8.58 16.71 36.36
C SER A 150 -8.39 15.19 36.44
N GLY A 151 -7.19 14.68 36.14
CA GLY A 151 -6.86 13.27 36.19
C GLY A 151 -6.53 12.65 34.81
N PRO A 152 -6.35 11.33 34.78
CA PRO A 152 -6.06 10.63 33.56
C PRO A 152 -7.24 10.64 32.58
N LYS A 153 -6.94 10.65 31.27
CA LYS A 153 -7.91 10.59 30.18
C LYS A 153 -7.73 9.32 29.37
N HIS A 154 -8.84 8.85 28.86
CA HIS A 154 -8.91 7.63 28.06
C HIS A 154 -9.52 7.96 26.70
N LEU A 155 -9.07 7.27 25.65
CA LEU A 155 -9.68 7.36 24.33
C LEU A 155 -10.28 6.00 23.99
N VAL A 156 -11.59 5.94 23.80
CA VAL A 156 -12.30 4.75 23.34
C VAL A 156 -13.18 5.15 22.17
N ARG A 157 -12.97 4.52 21.01
CA ARG A 157 -13.76 4.77 19.80
C ARG A 157 -14.03 3.48 19.06
N THR A 158 -15.22 3.38 18.50
CA THR A 158 -15.56 2.36 17.51
C THR A 158 -15.39 2.96 16.12
N LEU A 159 -14.52 2.38 15.32
CA LEU A 159 -14.34 2.75 13.92
C LEU A 159 -15.02 1.68 13.05
N THR A 160 -16.04 2.09 12.30
CA THR A 160 -16.69 1.22 11.32
C THR A 160 -15.93 1.25 9.98
N ARG A 161 -15.99 0.15 9.21
CA ARG A 161 -15.41 0.10 7.86
C ARG A 161 -15.94 1.23 6.98
N SER A 162 -17.24 1.51 7.02
CA SER A 162 -17.83 2.59 6.24
C SER A 162 -17.25 3.96 6.58
N LYS A 163 -17.01 4.26 7.86
CA LYS A 163 -16.36 5.50 8.30
C LYS A 163 -14.89 5.53 7.86
N PHE A 164 -14.19 4.41 8.02
CA PHE A 164 -12.80 4.26 7.57
C PHE A 164 -12.68 4.52 6.06
N GLU A 165 -13.51 3.89 5.23
CA GLU A 165 -13.50 4.08 3.78
C GLU A 165 -13.82 5.53 3.38
N GLN A 166 -14.68 6.24 4.12
CA GLN A 166 -14.89 7.67 3.92
C GLN A 166 -13.65 8.51 4.23
N LEU A 167 -12.90 8.15 5.27
CA LEU A 167 -11.67 8.86 5.65
C LEU A 167 -10.57 8.76 4.59
N ILE A 168 -10.50 7.62 3.89
CA ILE A 168 -9.43 7.30 2.93
C ILE A 168 -9.86 7.43 1.45
N ASP A 169 -11.06 7.89 1.16
CA ASP A 169 -11.61 7.94 -0.20
C ASP A 169 -10.72 8.73 -1.18
N ASP A 170 -10.14 9.84 -0.73
CA ASP A 170 -9.20 10.62 -1.52
C ASP A 170 -7.90 9.85 -1.83
N LEU A 171 -7.37 9.10 -0.87
CA LEU A 171 -6.18 8.26 -1.06
C LEU A 171 -6.47 7.12 -2.04
N VAL A 172 -7.61 6.44 -1.88
CA VAL A 172 -8.03 5.36 -2.80
C VAL A 172 -8.15 5.89 -4.24
N LYS A 173 -8.73 7.07 -4.44
CA LYS A 173 -8.80 7.69 -5.78
C LYS A 173 -7.41 8.00 -6.35
N ARG A 174 -6.47 8.45 -5.52
CA ARG A 174 -5.09 8.71 -5.94
C ARG A 174 -4.40 7.46 -6.46
N THR A 175 -4.69 6.26 -5.91
CA THR A 175 -4.05 5.02 -6.38
C THR A 175 -4.40 4.66 -7.83
N ILE A 176 -5.49 5.19 -8.37
CA ILE A 176 -5.94 4.91 -9.74
C ILE A 176 -5.24 5.81 -10.78
N GLU A 177 -4.71 6.97 -10.38
CA GLU A 177 -4.05 7.87 -11.32
C GLU A 177 -2.79 7.25 -11.97
N PRO A 178 -1.88 6.59 -11.25
CA PRO A 178 -0.78 5.85 -11.86
C PRO A 178 -1.22 4.76 -12.84
N CYS A 179 -2.36 4.09 -12.58
CA CYS A 179 -2.90 3.10 -13.51
C CYS A 179 -3.26 3.73 -14.87
N LYS A 180 -3.91 4.90 -14.85
CA LYS A 180 -4.26 5.64 -16.07
C LYS A 180 -3.02 6.07 -16.85
N SER A 181 -2.02 6.59 -16.14
CA SER A 181 -0.77 7.06 -16.72
C SER A 181 0.01 5.90 -17.33
N ALA A 182 0.14 4.78 -16.62
CA ALA A 182 0.83 3.59 -17.11
C ALA A 182 0.16 3.00 -18.37
N LEU A 183 -1.18 2.86 -18.37
CA LEU A 183 -1.93 2.42 -19.56
C LEU A 183 -1.70 3.35 -20.76
N LYS A 184 -1.76 4.65 -20.53
CA LYS A 184 -1.51 5.64 -21.60
C LYS A 184 -0.09 5.53 -22.15
N ALA A 185 0.91 5.38 -21.28
CA ALA A 185 2.32 5.25 -21.68
C ALA A 185 2.57 3.96 -22.47
N ALA A 186 1.91 2.86 -22.12
CA ALA A 186 1.96 1.60 -22.86
C ALA A 186 1.13 1.60 -24.16
N GLY A 187 0.29 2.62 -24.39
CA GLY A 187 -0.63 2.66 -25.53
C GLY A 187 -1.75 1.63 -25.45
N LEU A 188 -2.13 1.25 -24.22
CA LEU A 188 -3.12 0.23 -23.90
C LEU A 188 -4.37 0.82 -23.24
N SER A 189 -5.45 0.04 -23.32
CA SER A 189 -6.70 0.26 -22.59
C SER A 189 -6.89 -0.79 -21.49
N THR A 190 -7.85 -0.59 -20.60
CA THR A 190 -8.18 -1.58 -19.57
C THR A 190 -8.64 -2.93 -20.15
N CYS A 191 -9.21 -2.94 -21.36
CA CYS A 191 -9.64 -4.16 -22.04
C CYS A 191 -8.47 -5.03 -22.52
N ASP A 192 -7.30 -4.43 -22.73
CA ASP A 192 -6.09 -5.12 -23.21
C ASP A 192 -5.36 -5.86 -22.09
N ILE A 193 -5.73 -5.62 -20.83
CA ILE A 193 -5.13 -6.26 -19.67
C ILE A 193 -5.79 -7.62 -19.42
N ASP A 194 -5.00 -8.66 -19.33
CA ASP A 194 -5.47 -10.02 -19.06
C ASP A 194 -5.61 -10.30 -17.58
N GLU A 195 -4.63 -9.88 -16.77
CA GLU A 195 -4.55 -10.17 -15.34
C GLU A 195 -4.12 -8.95 -14.52
N ILE A 196 -4.58 -8.90 -13.27
CA ILE A 196 -4.22 -7.87 -12.31
C ILE A 196 -3.67 -8.55 -11.06
N ILE A 197 -2.44 -8.23 -10.70
CA ILE A 197 -1.76 -8.75 -9.53
C ILE A 197 -1.69 -7.64 -8.47
N LEU A 198 -2.21 -7.91 -7.29
CA LEU A 198 -2.12 -7.03 -6.13
C LEU A 198 -0.92 -7.39 -5.28
N VAL A 199 -0.14 -6.39 -4.92
CA VAL A 199 1.09 -6.49 -4.13
C VAL A 199 1.05 -5.45 -3.01
N GLY A 200 1.66 -5.77 -1.88
CA GLY A 200 1.69 -4.91 -0.70
C GLY A 200 0.47 -5.05 0.21
N GLY A 201 0.71 -4.96 1.52
CA GLY A 201 -0.31 -5.18 2.55
C GLY A 201 -1.51 -4.24 2.47
N SER A 202 -1.30 -3.00 1.97
CA SER A 202 -2.37 -2.00 1.81
C SER A 202 -3.39 -2.37 0.73
N THR A 203 -3.07 -3.28 -0.19
CA THR A 203 -4.02 -3.83 -1.16
C THR A 203 -5.09 -4.73 -0.53
N ARG A 204 -4.93 -5.12 0.73
CA ARG A 204 -5.97 -5.86 1.47
C ARG A 204 -7.16 -5.00 1.87
N ILE A 205 -7.04 -3.68 1.79
CA ILE A 205 -8.13 -2.75 2.08
C ILE A 205 -9.25 -2.95 1.04
N PRO A 206 -10.50 -3.30 1.46
CA PRO A 206 -11.59 -3.62 0.54
C PRO A 206 -11.90 -2.50 -0.46
N ALA A 207 -11.84 -1.23 -0.02
CA ALA A 207 -12.05 -0.07 -0.89
C ALA A 207 -11.01 0.02 -2.01
N VAL A 208 -9.74 -0.36 -1.76
CA VAL A 208 -8.68 -0.39 -2.78
C VAL A 208 -8.98 -1.48 -3.81
N GLN A 209 -9.33 -2.70 -3.35
CA GLN A 209 -9.69 -3.80 -4.25
C GLN A 209 -10.89 -3.44 -5.12
N ALA A 210 -11.93 -2.86 -4.53
CA ALA A 210 -13.12 -2.41 -5.26
C ALA A 210 -12.80 -1.31 -6.30
N ALA A 211 -11.91 -0.38 -5.97
CA ALA A 211 -11.49 0.67 -6.89
C ALA A 211 -10.72 0.09 -8.09
N VAL A 212 -9.80 -0.84 -7.86
CA VAL A 212 -9.04 -1.54 -8.91
C VAL A 212 -9.99 -2.36 -9.79
N GLU A 213 -10.88 -3.15 -9.20
CA GLU A 213 -11.85 -3.96 -9.93
C GLU A 213 -12.79 -3.09 -10.78
N SER A 214 -13.27 -1.98 -10.21
CA SER A 214 -14.13 -1.03 -10.93
C SER A 214 -13.41 -0.36 -12.10
N PHE A 215 -12.13 -0.01 -11.92
CA PHE A 215 -11.35 0.66 -12.95
C PHE A 215 -11.00 -0.25 -14.12
N PHE A 216 -10.55 -1.46 -13.84
CA PHE A 216 -10.16 -2.43 -14.90
C PHE A 216 -11.33 -3.26 -15.44
N GLY A 217 -12.48 -3.28 -14.76
CA GLY A 217 -13.63 -4.12 -15.11
C GLY A 217 -13.38 -5.62 -14.90
N LYS A 218 -12.37 -5.98 -14.11
CA LYS A 218 -11.95 -7.35 -13.81
C LYS A 218 -11.54 -7.47 -12.34
N SER A 219 -11.85 -8.62 -11.74
CA SER A 219 -11.37 -8.93 -10.38
C SER A 219 -9.87 -9.23 -10.40
N PRO A 220 -9.12 -8.73 -9.42
CA PRO A 220 -7.70 -9.07 -9.25
C PRO A 220 -7.49 -10.58 -9.05
N SER A 221 -6.34 -11.06 -9.51
CA SER A 221 -5.92 -12.46 -9.35
C SER A 221 -5.73 -12.79 -7.87
N LYS A 222 -6.23 -13.98 -7.46
CA LYS A 222 -6.07 -14.52 -6.09
C LYS A 222 -4.90 -15.50 -5.96
N GLY A 223 -4.08 -15.62 -7.00
CA GLY A 223 -3.05 -16.65 -7.10
C GLY A 223 -1.78 -16.36 -6.30
N VAL A 224 -1.60 -15.16 -5.76
CA VAL A 224 -0.42 -14.75 -4.99
C VAL A 224 -0.79 -14.13 -3.66
N ASN A 225 0.08 -14.30 -2.66
CA ASN A 225 -0.05 -13.60 -1.39
C ASN A 225 0.55 -12.18 -1.54
N PRO A 226 -0.23 -11.11 -1.38
CA PRO A 226 0.26 -9.74 -1.57
C PRO A 226 1.42 -9.35 -0.65
N ASP A 227 1.54 -9.97 0.53
CA ASP A 227 2.56 -9.64 1.53
C ASP A 227 3.91 -10.33 1.24
N GLU A 228 3.92 -11.41 0.46
CA GLU A 228 5.08 -12.29 0.30
C GLU A 228 5.55 -12.42 -1.15
N VAL A 229 4.78 -11.95 -2.12
CA VAL A 229 5.02 -12.22 -3.55
C VAL A 229 6.32 -11.60 -4.07
N VAL A 230 6.74 -10.46 -3.52
CA VAL A 230 7.99 -9.78 -3.85
C VAL A 230 9.17 -10.48 -3.20
#